data_b71e6858014115cd3e2de6fbbec50b0e
#
_entry.id   b71e6858014115cd3e2de6fbbec50b0e
#
_cell.length_a   1.000
_cell.length_b   1.000
_cell.length_c   1.000
_cell.angle_alpha   90.00
_cell.angle_beta   90.00
_cell.angle_gamma   90.00
#
_symmetry.space_group_name_H-M   'P 1'
#
loop_
_entity.id
_entity.type
_entity.pdbx_description
1 polymer ?
#
loop_
_entity_poly.entity_id
_entity_poly.type
_entity_poly.pdbx_seq_one_letter_code
_entity_poly.pdbx_strand_id
1 'polypeptide(L)'
;MGEIIQEEKSEKGGRKKQKKQSTHIDMTPMVDLMCLLITFFMLTTAFSKPKVMEITMPEKDTNQKKEDQTKIQADRTINILMSGNDNVYWYLGLADPKKPLPTLNKTNYGKDGIRKLLLQKNKVVFKRVEDLKTKVIKGELVMADSTLNRKIKEIKKDKTLKSPIILIKADEKAKYKNVVDIIDEMAICNVASYAVVDISDVELEMLKTAPK
;
A
#
# COMPACT_ATOMS: atom_id res chain seq x y z
N MET A 1 -24.00 -1.67 39.38
CA MET A 1 -24.23 -1.21 40.77
C MET A 1 -23.49 -2.18 41.67
N GLY A 2 -22.36 -1.79 42.21
CA GLY A 2 -21.63 -2.56 43.21
C GLY A 2 -21.42 -1.71 44.44
N GLU A 3 -22.31 -1.88 45.44
CA GLU A 3 -22.13 -1.32 46.77
C GLU A 3 -21.20 -2.22 47.57
N ILE A 4 -20.12 -1.65 48.09
CA ILE A 4 -19.26 -2.33 49.07
C ILE A 4 -19.74 -1.89 50.43
N ILE A 5 -20.47 -2.77 51.15
CA ILE A 5 -20.90 -2.57 52.54
C ILE A 5 -19.79 -3.11 53.44
N GLN A 6 -19.18 -2.26 54.23
CA GLN A 6 -18.29 -2.67 55.33
C GLN A 6 -19.13 -2.77 56.64
N GLU A 7 -19.22 -3.98 57.17
CA GLU A 7 -19.83 -4.23 58.49
C GLU A 7 -18.94 -3.68 59.63
N GLU A 8 -19.53 -2.86 60.51
CA GLU A 8 -18.91 -2.41 61.78
C GLU A 8 -19.13 -3.42 62.90
N LYS A 9 -18.03 -3.88 63.50
CA LYS A 9 -18.07 -4.57 64.79
C LYS A 9 -18.27 -3.54 65.94
N SER A 10 -19.34 -3.71 66.74
CA SER A 10 -19.62 -2.89 67.93
C SER A 10 -18.81 -3.38 69.10
N GLU A 11 -17.93 -2.56 69.66
CA GLU A 11 -17.38 -2.71 71.02
C GLU A 11 -18.03 -1.72 71.95
N LYS A 12 -18.54 -2.26 73.10
CA LYS A 12 -19.08 -1.53 74.24
C LYS A 12 -17.96 -0.83 75.01
N GLY A 13 -18.08 0.50 75.25
CA GLY A 13 -17.19 1.21 76.14
C GLY A 13 -17.28 2.74 75.95
N GLY A 14 -17.98 3.44 76.89
CA GLY A 14 -18.38 4.83 76.83
C GLY A 14 -17.33 5.86 76.45
N ARG A 15 -17.62 6.50 75.35
CA ARG A 15 -17.31 7.88 74.96
C ARG A 15 -18.09 8.08 73.62
N LYS A 16 -18.89 9.19 73.57
CA LYS A 16 -19.60 9.54 72.35
C LYS A 16 -18.57 9.66 71.15
N LYS A 17 -18.34 8.56 70.45
CA LYS A 17 -17.60 8.59 69.16
C LYS A 17 -18.52 9.25 68.16
N GLN A 18 -18.04 10.31 67.53
CA GLN A 18 -18.65 10.86 66.34
C GLN A 18 -18.86 9.73 65.31
N LYS A 19 -20.11 9.54 64.86
CA LYS A 19 -20.44 8.64 63.78
C LYS A 19 -19.57 9.05 62.55
N LYS A 20 -18.58 8.23 62.20
CA LYS A 20 -17.91 8.37 60.92
C LYS A 20 -18.96 8.12 59.85
N GLN A 21 -19.34 9.18 59.11
CA GLN A 21 -20.12 9.01 57.90
C GLN A 21 -19.29 8.17 56.93
N SER A 22 -19.84 7.04 56.52
CA SER A 22 -19.25 6.27 55.44
C SER A 22 -19.35 7.13 54.18
N THR A 23 -18.21 7.53 53.67
CA THR A 23 -18.12 8.24 52.38
C THR A 23 -18.45 7.26 51.30
N HIS A 24 -19.69 7.25 50.82
CA HIS A 24 -20.05 6.57 49.60
C HIS A 24 -19.30 7.26 48.42
N ILE A 25 -18.29 6.61 47.91
CA ILE A 25 -17.63 7.06 46.68
C ILE A 25 -18.50 6.62 45.52
N ASP A 26 -19.14 7.58 44.88
CA ASP A 26 -19.88 7.33 43.65
C ASP A 26 -18.89 7.05 42.53
N MET A 27 -18.86 5.79 42.05
CA MET A 27 -17.95 5.34 40.98
C MET A 27 -18.49 5.64 39.61
N THR A 28 -19.73 6.11 39.48
CA THR A 28 -20.39 6.39 38.20
C THR A 28 -19.59 7.34 37.30
N PRO A 29 -19.05 8.48 37.84
CA PRO A 29 -18.25 9.39 36.99
C PRO A 29 -16.94 8.77 36.49
N MET A 30 -16.33 7.88 37.28
CA MET A 30 -15.09 7.19 36.83
C MET A 30 -15.36 6.22 35.73
N VAL A 31 -16.45 5.45 35.78
CA VAL A 31 -16.83 4.50 34.73
C VAL A 31 -17.20 5.24 33.46
N ASP A 32 -17.88 6.38 33.53
CA ASP A 32 -18.25 7.19 32.38
C ASP A 32 -17.00 7.74 31.68
N LEU A 33 -16.03 8.27 32.43
CA LEU A 33 -14.75 8.71 31.90
C LEU A 33 -13.99 7.55 31.22
N MET A 34 -13.98 6.35 31.80
CA MET A 34 -13.36 5.18 31.19
C MET A 34 -14.07 4.79 29.89
N CYS A 35 -15.40 4.78 29.86
CA CYS A 35 -16.19 4.51 28.67
C CYS A 35 -15.91 5.52 27.55
N LEU A 36 -15.89 6.82 27.88
CA LEU A 36 -15.57 7.87 26.92
C LEU A 36 -14.13 7.72 26.37
N LEU A 37 -13.19 7.38 27.22
CA LEU A 37 -11.79 7.19 26.82
C LEU A 37 -11.66 5.96 25.88
N ILE A 38 -12.31 4.84 26.21
CA ILE A 38 -12.29 3.63 25.37
C ILE A 38 -12.96 3.90 24.02
N THR A 39 -14.13 4.55 24.01
CA THR A 39 -14.82 4.87 22.75
C THR A 39 -14.03 5.84 21.90
N PHE A 40 -13.35 6.82 22.51
CA PHE A 40 -12.46 7.74 21.82
C PHE A 40 -11.27 6.99 21.18
N PHE A 41 -10.59 6.10 21.91
CA PHE A 41 -9.51 5.29 21.35
C PHE A 41 -9.99 4.33 20.26
N MET A 42 -11.16 3.70 20.44
CA MET A 42 -11.75 2.86 19.39
C MET A 42 -12.02 3.66 18.12
N LEU A 43 -12.54 4.88 18.26
CA LEU A 43 -12.81 5.77 17.12
C LEU A 43 -11.50 6.20 16.44
N THR A 44 -10.51 6.65 17.21
CA THR A 44 -9.22 7.11 16.65
C THR A 44 -8.45 5.97 15.97
N THR A 45 -8.47 4.75 16.53
CA THR A 45 -7.84 3.59 15.90
C THR A 45 -8.56 3.15 14.61
N ALA A 46 -9.87 3.34 14.50
CA ALA A 46 -10.62 3.06 13.29
C ALA A 46 -10.21 3.98 12.12
N PHE A 47 -9.87 5.25 12.41
CA PHE A 47 -9.37 6.19 11.42
C PHE A 47 -7.87 6.04 11.12
N SER A 48 -7.10 5.48 12.05
CA SER A 48 -5.64 5.30 11.91
C SER A 48 -5.23 4.03 11.14
N LYS A 49 -6.13 3.42 10.36
CA LYS A 49 -5.73 2.29 9.51
C LYS A 49 -4.74 2.80 8.46
N PRO A 50 -3.44 2.51 8.58
CA PRO A 50 -2.49 2.86 7.56
C PRO A 50 -2.92 2.12 6.28
N LYS A 51 -3.05 2.83 5.17
CA LYS A 51 -3.12 2.20 3.85
C LYS A 51 -1.75 1.60 3.57
N VAL A 52 -1.54 0.37 4.02
CA VAL A 52 -0.33 -0.37 3.70
C VAL A 52 -0.38 -0.67 2.21
N MET A 53 0.58 -0.16 1.47
CA MET A 53 0.77 -0.53 0.08
C MET A 53 1.22 -2.00 0.04
N GLU A 54 0.36 -2.88 -0.43
CA GLU A 54 0.74 -4.26 -0.69
C GLU A 54 1.62 -4.29 -1.96
N ILE A 55 2.92 -4.43 -1.77
CA ILE A 55 3.86 -4.72 -2.86
C ILE A 55 3.63 -6.17 -3.26
N THR A 56 2.97 -6.39 -4.38
CA THR A 56 2.74 -7.74 -4.89
C THR A 56 3.94 -8.17 -5.73
N MET A 57 4.82 -8.98 -5.15
CA MET A 57 5.89 -9.61 -5.92
C MET A 57 5.28 -10.60 -6.93
N PRO A 58 5.84 -10.67 -8.15
CA PRO A 58 5.38 -11.64 -9.15
C PRO A 58 5.61 -13.08 -8.64
N GLU A 59 4.54 -13.87 -8.63
CA GLU A 59 4.62 -15.29 -8.28
C GLU A 59 5.39 -16.06 -9.34
N LYS A 60 6.32 -16.93 -8.91
CA LYS A 60 7.03 -17.85 -9.81
C LYS A 60 6.09 -19.02 -10.14
N ASP A 61 5.69 -19.13 -11.39
CA ASP A 61 4.99 -20.32 -11.88
C ASP A 61 5.94 -21.50 -11.94
N THR A 62 5.73 -22.51 -11.12
CA THR A 62 6.59 -23.69 -10.98
C THR A 62 6.48 -24.69 -12.16
N ASN A 63 5.45 -24.55 -13.00
CA ASN A 63 5.07 -25.57 -13.99
C ASN A 63 5.57 -25.31 -15.43
N GLN A 64 6.32 -24.23 -15.70
CA GLN A 64 6.88 -23.93 -17.01
C GLN A 64 8.40 -24.03 -16.98
N LYS A 65 9.03 -24.41 -18.12
CA LYS A 65 10.49 -24.45 -18.25
C LYS A 65 11.07 -23.07 -17.93
N LYS A 66 12.10 -23.00 -17.09
CA LYS A 66 12.71 -21.75 -16.57
C LYS A 66 13.09 -20.76 -17.68
N GLU A 67 13.51 -21.24 -18.86
CA GLU A 67 13.92 -20.39 -19.99
C GLU A 67 12.76 -19.65 -20.65
N ASP A 68 11.60 -20.32 -20.82
CA ASP A 68 10.42 -19.70 -21.43
C ASP A 68 9.76 -18.70 -20.50
N GLN A 69 9.76 -19.00 -19.18
CA GLN A 69 9.29 -18.05 -18.18
C GLN A 69 10.12 -16.77 -18.17
N THR A 70 11.43 -16.88 -18.25
CA THR A 70 12.34 -15.73 -18.25
C THR A 70 12.10 -14.85 -19.49
N LYS A 71 11.88 -15.45 -20.66
CA LYS A 71 11.57 -14.69 -21.89
C LYS A 71 10.24 -13.97 -21.82
N ILE A 72 9.17 -14.67 -21.40
CA ILE A 72 7.83 -14.08 -21.29
C ILE A 72 7.78 -12.98 -20.23
N GLN A 73 8.52 -13.13 -19.14
CA GLN A 73 8.65 -12.10 -18.12
C GLN A 73 9.47 -10.91 -18.63
N ALA A 74 10.54 -11.15 -19.37
CA ALA A 74 11.37 -10.10 -19.96
C ALA A 74 10.55 -9.16 -20.86
N ASP A 75 9.72 -9.70 -21.76
CA ASP A 75 8.91 -8.90 -22.69
C ASP A 75 7.86 -8.01 -22.00
N ARG A 76 7.45 -8.39 -20.77
CA ARG A 76 6.45 -7.65 -19.98
C ARG A 76 7.06 -6.79 -18.89
N THR A 77 8.36 -6.89 -18.68
CA THR A 77 9.04 -6.15 -17.61
C THR A 77 9.39 -4.75 -18.08
N ILE A 78 8.95 -3.77 -17.31
CA ILE A 78 9.30 -2.36 -17.48
C ILE A 78 10.20 -1.99 -16.31
N ASN A 79 11.41 -1.55 -16.62
CA ASN A 79 12.33 -1.02 -15.61
C ASN A 79 12.23 0.49 -15.60
N ILE A 80 12.04 1.06 -14.42
CA ILE A 80 12.01 2.51 -14.19
C ILE A 80 13.24 2.84 -13.36
N LEU A 81 14.13 3.62 -13.95
CA LEU A 81 15.36 4.10 -13.30
C LEU A 81 15.19 5.54 -12.88
N MET A 82 15.41 5.82 -11.62
CA MET A 82 15.39 7.18 -11.08
C MET A 82 16.81 7.63 -10.79
N SER A 83 17.16 8.81 -11.28
CA SER A 83 18.45 9.43 -11.04
C SER A 83 18.31 10.80 -10.40
N GLY A 84 19.43 11.44 -10.08
CA GLY A 84 19.46 12.80 -9.56
C GLY A 84 18.76 13.82 -10.48
N ASN A 85 18.49 15.00 -9.95
CA ASN A 85 17.81 16.11 -10.65
C ASN A 85 16.41 15.80 -11.18
N ASP A 86 15.69 14.91 -10.49
CA ASP A 86 14.33 14.50 -10.82
C ASP A 86 14.21 13.89 -12.23
N ASN A 87 15.28 13.25 -12.73
CA ASN A 87 15.27 12.54 -14.00
C ASN A 87 14.75 11.11 -13.81
N VAL A 88 13.85 10.71 -14.71
CA VAL A 88 13.31 9.34 -14.80
C VAL A 88 13.59 8.78 -16.18
N TYR A 89 14.07 7.57 -16.21
CA TYR A 89 14.31 6.81 -17.42
C TYR A 89 13.57 5.48 -17.34
N TRP A 90 13.21 4.93 -18.47
CA TRP A 90 12.59 3.61 -18.52
C TRP A 90 13.10 2.83 -19.71
N TYR A 91 13.09 1.51 -19.57
CA TYR A 91 13.36 0.58 -20.66
C TYR A 91 12.55 -0.72 -20.49
N LEU A 92 12.39 -1.47 -21.59
CA LEU A 92 11.71 -2.75 -21.63
C LEU A 92 12.70 -3.90 -21.57
N GLY A 93 12.33 -4.97 -20.88
CA GLY A 93 13.12 -6.18 -20.83
C GLY A 93 14.08 -6.25 -19.65
N LEU A 94 15.09 -7.09 -19.77
CA LEU A 94 16.15 -7.28 -18.79
C LEU A 94 17.46 -6.71 -19.33
N ALA A 95 18.19 -5.96 -18.53
CA ALA A 95 19.55 -5.55 -18.85
C ALA A 95 20.49 -6.75 -18.62
N ASP A 96 20.91 -7.39 -19.69
CA ASP A 96 21.87 -8.50 -19.66
C ASP A 96 23.20 -8.01 -20.27
N PRO A 97 24.33 -8.07 -19.54
CA PRO A 97 25.61 -7.61 -20.04
C PRO A 97 26.10 -8.39 -21.28
N LYS A 98 25.54 -9.56 -21.55
CA LYS A 98 25.87 -10.40 -22.71
C LYS A 98 25.07 -10.06 -23.97
N LYS A 99 24.08 -9.16 -23.87
CA LYS A 99 23.22 -8.74 -24.97
C LYS A 99 23.34 -7.24 -25.21
N PRO A 100 22.96 -6.75 -26.42
CA PRO A 100 22.92 -5.31 -26.62
C PRO A 100 22.01 -4.67 -25.60
N LEU A 101 22.54 -3.63 -24.92
CA LEU A 101 21.81 -2.94 -23.87
C LEU A 101 20.56 -2.26 -24.43
N PRO A 102 19.43 -2.32 -23.73
CA PRO A 102 18.21 -1.65 -24.15
C PRO A 102 18.38 -0.13 -24.15
N THR A 103 17.73 0.54 -25.07
CA THR A 103 17.75 2.00 -25.12
C THR A 103 16.96 2.59 -23.95
N LEU A 104 17.60 3.53 -23.24
CA LEU A 104 16.96 4.30 -22.18
C LEU A 104 16.10 5.41 -22.80
N ASN A 105 14.84 5.45 -22.41
CA ASN A 105 13.92 6.50 -22.79
C ASN A 105 13.71 7.44 -21.59
N LYS A 106 13.97 8.73 -21.77
CA LYS A 106 13.71 9.74 -20.75
C LYS A 106 12.22 10.03 -20.65
N THR A 107 11.74 10.21 -19.45
CA THR A 107 10.32 10.56 -19.16
C THR A 107 10.24 11.50 -17.96
N ASN A 108 9.03 11.95 -17.67
CA ASN A 108 8.74 12.87 -16.56
C ASN A 108 7.77 12.20 -15.56
N TYR A 109 7.75 12.67 -14.31
CA TYR A 109 6.80 12.23 -13.26
C TYR A 109 5.34 12.68 -13.52
N GLY A 110 5.08 13.51 -14.51
CA GLY A 110 3.76 14.08 -14.79
C GLY A 110 2.81 13.14 -15.53
N LYS A 111 1.60 13.66 -15.76
CA LYS A 111 0.51 12.95 -16.46
C LYS A 111 0.88 12.52 -17.88
N ASP A 112 1.67 13.33 -18.60
CA ASP A 112 2.09 13.06 -19.96
C ASP A 112 3.35 12.19 -20.06
N GLY A 113 4.01 11.92 -18.95
CA GLY A 113 5.21 11.09 -18.85
C GLY A 113 4.90 9.64 -18.50
N ILE A 114 5.36 9.23 -17.31
CA ILE A 114 5.29 7.83 -16.85
C ILE A 114 3.84 7.31 -16.79
N ARG A 115 2.87 8.15 -16.36
CA ARG A 115 1.46 7.74 -16.29
C ARG A 115 0.90 7.34 -17.64
N LYS A 116 1.20 8.11 -18.68
CA LYS A 116 0.73 7.80 -20.05
C LYS A 116 1.28 6.46 -20.52
N LEU A 117 2.56 6.21 -20.29
CA LEU A 117 3.22 4.93 -20.58
C LEU A 117 2.53 3.77 -19.85
N LEU A 118 2.32 3.92 -18.55
CA LEU A 118 1.70 2.89 -17.71
C LEU A 118 0.27 2.59 -18.14
N LEU A 119 -0.53 3.61 -18.39
CA LEU A 119 -1.90 3.45 -18.90
C LEU A 119 -1.94 2.77 -20.25
N GLN A 120 -1.01 3.09 -21.16
CA GLN A 120 -0.90 2.45 -22.47
C GLN A 120 -0.58 0.96 -22.33
N LYS A 121 0.38 0.61 -21.47
CA LYS A 121 0.81 -0.77 -21.26
C LYS A 121 -0.18 -1.59 -20.42
N ASN A 122 -0.91 -0.95 -19.50
CA ASN A 122 -1.89 -1.58 -18.61
C ASN A 122 -3.36 -1.33 -19.00
N LYS A 123 -3.60 -0.90 -20.26
CA LYS A 123 -4.91 -0.45 -20.74
C LYS A 123 -6.04 -1.44 -20.46
N VAL A 124 -5.80 -2.74 -20.64
CA VAL A 124 -6.85 -3.77 -20.49
C VAL A 124 -7.28 -3.91 -19.04
N VAL A 125 -6.31 -4.01 -18.11
CA VAL A 125 -6.60 -4.12 -16.67
C VAL A 125 -7.25 -2.85 -16.16
N PHE A 126 -6.71 -1.69 -16.54
CA PHE A 126 -7.23 -0.38 -16.15
C PHE A 126 -8.71 -0.23 -16.55
N LYS A 127 -9.03 -0.53 -17.82
CA LYS A 127 -10.40 -0.45 -18.30
C LYS A 127 -11.36 -1.37 -17.55
N ARG A 128 -10.99 -2.62 -17.31
CA ARG A 128 -11.83 -3.56 -16.53
C ARG A 128 -12.09 -3.10 -15.09
N VAL A 129 -11.08 -2.54 -14.44
CA VAL A 129 -11.22 -2.01 -13.09
C VAL A 129 -12.12 -0.77 -13.08
N GLU A 130 -11.98 0.10 -14.08
CA GLU A 130 -12.78 1.31 -14.20
C GLU A 130 -14.24 1.00 -14.53
N ASP A 131 -14.51 0.05 -15.44
CA ASP A 131 -15.85 -0.45 -15.75
C ASP A 131 -16.53 -1.03 -14.48
N LEU A 132 -15.79 -1.79 -13.68
CA LEU A 132 -16.32 -2.34 -12.43
C LEU A 132 -16.68 -1.23 -11.42
N LYS A 133 -15.79 -0.26 -11.24
CA LYS A 133 -16.05 0.91 -10.36
C LYS A 133 -17.25 1.72 -10.84
N THR A 134 -17.34 1.95 -12.15
CA THR A 134 -18.44 2.72 -12.75
C THR A 134 -19.79 2.03 -12.56
N LYS A 135 -19.87 0.69 -12.68
CA LYS A 135 -21.08 -0.09 -12.42
C LYS A 135 -21.53 0.01 -10.96
N VAL A 136 -20.59 0.02 -10.02
CA VAL A 136 -20.89 0.21 -8.60
C VAL A 136 -21.39 1.63 -8.33
N ILE A 137 -20.74 2.65 -8.89
CA ILE A 137 -21.15 4.05 -8.74
C ILE A 137 -22.54 4.31 -9.33
N LYS A 138 -22.86 3.70 -10.47
CA LYS A 138 -24.17 3.81 -11.11
C LYS A 138 -25.28 3.03 -10.39
N GLY A 139 -24.94 2.25 -9.36
CA GLY A 139 -25.89 1.42 -8.63
C GLY A 139 -26.33 0.14 -9.37
N GLU A 140 -25.71 -0.16 -10.53
CA GLU A 140 -25.98 -1.41 -11.26
C GLU A 140 -25.49 -2.65 -10.50
N LEU A 141 -24.49 -2.47 -9.63
CA LEU A 141 -23.92 -3.50 -8.78
C LEU A 141 -23.82 -2.97 -7.34
N VAL A 142 -24.66 -3.49 -6.45
CA VAL A 142 -24.56 -3.18 -5.02
C VAL A 142 -23.63 -4.17 -4.35
N MET A 143 -22.48 -3.69 -3.87
CA MET A 143 -21.56 -4.52 -3.11
C MET A 143 -20.79 -3.70 -2.07
N ALA A 144 -20.40 -4.37 -0.98
CA ALA A 144 -19.58 -3.75 0.05
C ALA A 144 -18.18 -3.43 -0.49
N ASP A 145 -17.54 -2.37 0.04
CA ASP A 145 -16.19 -1.94 -0.35
C ASP A 145 -15.14 -3.04 -0.24
N SER A 146 -15.26 -3.91 0.76
CA SER A 146 -14.38 -5.07 0.92
C SER A 146 -14.48 -6.06 -0.24
N THR A 147 -15.69 -6.30 -0.73
CA THR A 147 -15.95 -7.18 -1.88
C THR A 147 -15.47 -6.54 -3.18
N LEU A 148 -15.67 -5.25 -3.34
CA LEU A 148 -15.16 -4.48 -4.49
C LEU A 148 -13.63 -4.56 -4.56
N ASN A 149 -12.95 -4.31 -3.45
CA ASN A 149 -11.48 -4.39 -3.37
C ASN A 149 -10.96 -5.79 -3.68
N ARG A 150 -11.65 -6.84 -3.21
CA ARG A 150 -11.29 -8.23 -3.54
C ARG A 150 -11.41 -8.50 -5.03
N LYS A 151 -12.51 -8.11 -5.67
CA LYS A 151 -12.70 -8.27 -7.13
C LYS A 151 -11.67 -7.48 -7.94
N ILE A 152 -11.34 -6.26 -7.53
CA ILE A 152 -10.26 -5.49 -8.17
C ILE A 152 -8.93 -6.23 -8.06
N LYS A 153 -8.64 -6.81 -6.91
CA LYS A 153 -7.41 -7.59 -6.68
C LYS A 153 -7.37 -8.86 -7.55
N GLU A 154 -8.49 -9.54 -7.72
CA GLU A 154 -8.65 -10.69 -8.62
C GLU A 154 -8.41 -10.29 -10.08
N ILE A 155 -9.03 -9.20 -10.56
CA ILE A 155 -8.80 -8.69 -11.92
C ILE A 155 -7.32 -8.34 -12.15
N LYS A 156 -6.68 -7.71 -11.17
CA LYS A 156 -5.25 -7.37 -11.27
C LYS A 156 -4.36 -8.60 -11.32
N LYS A 157 -4.71 -9.69 -10.62
CA LYS A 157 -3.96 -10.95 -10.57
C LYS A 157 -4.22 -11.88 -11.76
N ASP A 158 -5.19 -11.56 -12.61
CA ASP A 158 -5.55 -12.40 -13.75
C ASP A 158 -4.38 -12.51 -14.74
N LYS A 159 -3.76 -13.69 -14.82
CA LYS A 159 -2.62 -13.98 -15.68
C LYS A 159 -2.94 -13.86 -17.18
N THR A 160 -4.22 -13.99 -17.56
CA THR A 160 -4.67 -13.89 -18.95
C THR A 160 -4.54 -12.47 -19.50
N LEU A 161 -4.57 -11.46 -18.62
CA LEU A 161 -4.53 -10.05 -19.01
C LEU A 161 -3.13 -9.53 -19.36
N LYS A 162 -2.09 -10.35 -19.23
CA LYS A 162 -0.69 -10.00 -19.52
C LYS A 162 -0.27 -8.63 -18.93
N SER A 163 -0.67 -8.37 -17.69
CA SER A 163 -0.32 -7.12 -17.00
C SER A 163 1.20 -6.93 -16.96
N PRO A 164 1.69 -5.68 -17.07
CA PRO A 164 3.12 -5.40 -16.98
C PRO A 164 3.64 -5.66 -15.58
N ILE A 165 4.91 -6.08 -15.51
CA ILE A 165 5.70 -6.19 -14.28
C ILE A 165 6.61 -4.98 -14.25
N ILE A 166 6.59 -4.23 -13.14
CA ILE A 166 7.36 -2.99 -13.04
C ILE A 166 8.44 -3.13 -11.98
N LEU A 167 9.68 -2.89 -12.38
CA LEU A 167 10.81 -2.82 -11.46
C LEU A 167 11.21 -1.36 -11.30
N ILE A 168 11.13 -0.89 -10.07
CA ILE A 168 11.46 0.47 -9.67
C ILE A 168 12.85 0.43 -9.09
N LYS A 169 13.78 1.20 -9.66
CA LYS A 169 15.18 1.23 -9.27
C LYS A 169 15.63 2.67 -9.07
N ALA A 170 16.25 2.95 -7.94
CA ALA A 170 16.71 4.27 -7.57
C ALA A 170 18.24 4.30 -7.50
N ASP A 171 18.85 5.30 -8.11
CA ASP A 171 20.25 5.63 -7.90
C ASP A 171 20.41 6.31 -6.53
N GLU A 172 21.61 6.29 -5.95
CA GLU A 172 21.95 6.96 -4.68
C GLU A 172 21.63 8.46 -4.69
N LYS A 173 21.63 9.08 -5.87
CA LYS A 173 21.30 10.51 -6.06
C LYS A 173 19.80 10.78 -6.18
N ALA A 174 18.98 9.75 -6.26
CA ALA A 174 17.53 9.90 -6.38
C ALA A 174 16.92 10.32 -5.03
N LYS A 175 15.95 11.22 -5.07
CA LYS A 175 15.24 11.65 -3.86
C LYS A 175 14.18 10.60 -3.49
N TYR A 176 13.99 10.35 -2.20
CA TYR A 176 12.93 9.47 -1.71
C TYR A 176 11.53 9.87 -2.22
N LYS A 177 11.27 11.18 -2.34
CA LYS A 177 10.05 11.71 -2.94
C LYS A 177 9.76 11.09 -4.31
N ASN A 178 10.78 10.93 -5.15
CA ASN A 178 10.64 10.39 -6.50
C ASN A 178 10.17 8.93 -6.49
N VAL A 179 10.64 8.15 -5.52
CA VAL A 179 10.19 6.76 -5.31
C VAL A 179 8.72 6.74 -4.93
N VAL A 180 8.31 7.60 -4.00
CA VAL A 180 6.91 7.71 -3.57
C VAL A 180 6.02 8.13 -4.73
N ASP A 181 6.41 9.15 -5.49
CA ASP A 181 5.66 9.63 -6.65
C ASP A 181 5.44 8.50 -7.69
N ILE A 182 6.46 7.66 -7.95
CA ILE A 182 6.31 6.51 -8.86
C ILE A 182 5.38 5.45 -8.28
N ILE A 183 5.48 5.15 -6.98
CA ILE A 183 4.59 4.19 -6.33
C ILE A 183 3.13 4.67 -6.39
N ASP A 184 2.89 5.95 -6.20
CA ASP A 184 1.54 6.53 -6.35
C ASP A 184 1.03 6.38 -7.78
N GLU A 185 1.88 6.56 -8.79
CA GLU A 185 1.52 6.31 -10.19
C GLU A 185 1.15 4.84 -10.45
N MET A 186 1.81 3.87 -9.77
CA MET A 186 1.40 2.46 -9.84
C MET A 186 -0.02 2.24 -9.32
N ALA A 187 -0.35 2.89 -8.20
CA ALA A 187 -1.67 2.81 -7.60
C ALA A 187 -2.74 3.45 -8.50
N ILE A 188 -2.47 4.63 -9.05
CA ILE A 188 -3.36 5.36 -9.98
C ILE A 188 -3.63 4.54 -11.25
N CYS A 189 -2.57 3.97 -11.84
CA CYS A 189 -2.65 3.19 -13.07
C CYS A 189 -3.14 1.76 -12.86
N ASN A 190 -3.50 1.37 -11.62
CA ASN A 190 -3.95 0.02 -11.28
C ASN A 190 -2.96 -1.07 -11.69
N VAL A 191 -1.64 -0.81 -11.57
CA VAL A 191 -0.61 -1.80 -11.85
C VAL A 191 -0.72 -2.96 -10.85
N ALA A 192 -0.64 -4.19 -11.37
CA ALA A 192 -0.80 -5.40 -10.57
C ALA A 192 0.44 -5.77 -9.78
N SER A 193 1.60 -5.72 -10.45
CA SER A 193 2.86 -6.23 -9.90
C SER A 193 3.96 -5.20 -10.11
N TYR A 194 4.54 -4.75 -9.02
CA TYR A 194 5.74 -3.91 -9.03
C TYR A 194 6.63 -4.27 -7.85
N ALA A 195 7.92 -4.02 -7.98
CA ALA A 195 8.89 -4.21 -6.91
C ALA A 195 9.91 -3.08 -6.93
N VAL A 196 10.35 -2.66 -5.76
CA VAL A 196 11.50 -1.77 -5.60
C VAL A 196 12.72 -2.68 -5.46
N VAL A 197 13.71 -2.51 -6.33
CA VAL A 197 14.91 -3.34 -6.41
C VAL A 197 16.12 -2.43 -6.53
N ASP A 198 17.26 -2.87 -6.02
CA ASP A 198 18.49 -2.14 -6.17
C ASP A 198 18.92 -2.05 -7.64
N ILE A 199 19.56 -0.94 -8.00
CA ILE A 199 20.09 -0.72 -9.33
C ILE A 199 21.32 -1.58 -9.54
N SER A 200 21.47 -2.19 -10.72
CA SER A 200 22.65 -2.98 -11.06
C SER A 200 23.78 -2.11 -11.64
N ASP A 201 25.03 -2.60 -11.57
CA ASP A 201 26.20 -1.87 -12.10
C ASP A 201 26.04 -1.55 -13.61
N VAL A 202 25.44 -2.47 -14.36
CA VAL A 202 25.16 -2.28 -15.79
C VAL A 202 24.19 -1.12 -16.02
N GLU A 203 23.16 -1.02 -15.18
CA GLU A 203 22.17 0.07 -15.28
C GLU A 203 22.74 1.42 -14.82
N LEU A 204 23.67 1.41 -13.87
CA LEU A 204 24.41 2.60 -13.47
C LEU A 204 25.28 3.13 -14.64
N GLU A 205 25.91 2.26 -15.39
CA GLU A 205 26.64 2.63 -16.61
C GLU A 205 25.72 3.19 -17.71
N MET A 206 24.55 2.54 -17.89
CA MET A 206 23.53 3.06 -18.81
C MET A 206 23.04 4.45 -18.43
N LEU A 207 22.88 4.75 -17.14
CA LEU A 207 22.49 6.08 -16.68
C LEU A 207 23.57 7.14 -16.94
N LYS A 208 24.86 6.80 -16.88
CA LYS A 208 25.97 7.70 -17.21
C LYS A 208 26.00 8.08 -18.69
N THR A 209 25.57 7.14 -19.56
CA THR A 209 25.52 7.33 -21.02
C THR A 209 24.16 7.84 -21.50
N ALA A 210 23.19 8.00 -20.60
CA ALA A 210 21.85 8.45 -20.94
C ALA A 210 21.84 9.88 -21.50
N PRO A 211 20.97 10.18 -22.47
CA PRO A 211 20.79 11.53 -22.97
C PRO A 211 20.31 12.46 -21.84
N LYS A 212 20.99 13.61 -21.70
CA LYS A 212 20.67 14.62 -20.69
C LYS A 212 19.36 15.35 -20.98
#